data_888ba05ea15acefd05c472e2c5af37b1
#
_entry.id   888ba05ea15acefd05c472e2c5af37b1
#
_cell.length_a   1.000
_cell.length_b   1.000
_cell.length_c   1.000
_cell.angle_alpha   90.00
_cell.angle_beta   90.00
_cell.angle_gamma   90.00
#
_symmetry.space_group_name_H-M   'P 1'
#
loop_
_entity.id
_entity.type
_entity.pdbx_description
1 polymer ?
#
loop_
_entity_poly.entity_id
_entity_poly.type
_entity_poly.pdbx_seq_one_letter_code
_entity_poly.pdbx_strand_id
1 'polypeptide(L)'
;MDHAESAVNKEGSSLKISGSLPVIPTPFRDNRIDFDSLLRLFDHIFPELEGYTLCGSTGEAPSLTMDERIELMKFATRNTPPSKTIVVGLTHTNLEEMTRLACTAEELGIHAGLVPCPYYFPNTFPMVLEFFRALDRASGLELVLYDNPVYTKTWLTADQLLAMVDACQH
;
A
#
# COMPACT_ATOMS: atom_id res chain seq x y z
N MET A 1 -15.21 0.64 -45.17
CA MET A 1 -15.42 1.51 -44.00
C MET A 1 -14.69 0.87 -42.86
N ASP A 2 -13.46 1.38 -42.68
CA ASP A 2 -12.48 0.81 -41.75
C ASP A 2 -12.78 1.27 -40.33
N HIS A 3 -13.02 0.32 -39.48
CA HIS A 3 -12.91 0.54 -38.01
C HIS A 3 -11.47 0.25 -37.64
N ALA A 4 -10.65 1.32 -37.56
CA ALA A 4 -9.34 1.25 -36.99
C ALA A 4 -9.48 1.10 -35.46
N GLU A 5 -9.20 -0.10 -34.97
CA GLU A 5 -8.94 -0.38 -33.60
C GLU A 5 -7.68 0.40 -33.17
N SER A 6 -7.85 1.40 -32.29
CA SER A 6 -6.74 2.04 -31.62
C SER A 6 -6.19 1.08 -30.55
N ALA A 7 -5.16 0.34 -30.91
CA ALA A 7 -4.33 -0.37 -29.96
C ALA A 7 -3.64 0.66 -29.07
N VAL A 8 -4.12 0.81 -27.84
CA VAL A 8 -3.40 1.52 -26.79
C VAL A 8 -2.18 0.69 -26.44
N ASN A 9 -1.01 1.14 -26.84
CA ASN A 9 0.26 0.60 -26.40
C ASN A 9 0.37 0.77 -24.88
N LYS A 10 0.14 -0.31 -24.15
CA LYS A 10 0.62 -0.46 -22.77
C LYS A 10 2.12 -0.76 -22.84
N GLU A 11 2.91 0.25 -23.13
CA GLU A 11 4.31 0.24 -22.71
C GLU A 11 4.29 0.35 -21.19
N GLY A 12 4.67 -0.74 -20.51
CA GLY A 12 4.73 -0.82 -19.07
C GLY A 12 5.72 0.18 -18.49
N SER A 13 5.23 1.35 -18.13
CA SER A 13 5.91 2.22 -17.20
C SER A 13 5.83 1.54 -15.83
N SER A 14 6.79 0.68 -15.50
CA SER A 14 6.94 0.23 -14.12
C SER A 14 7.17 1.48 -13.28
N LEU A 15 6.23 1.80 -12.42
CA LEU A 15 6.33 2.92 -11.50
C LEU A 15 7.55 2.67 -10.61
N LYS A 16 8.63 3.37 -10.85
CA LYS A 16 9.86 3.18 -10.09
C LYS A 16 9.73 3.92 -8.77
N ILE A 17 9.22 3.24 -7.74
CA ILE A 17 9.24 3.77 -6.37
C ILE A 17 10.68 4.02 -5.98
N SER A 18 11.01 5.25 -5.63
CA SER A 18 12.38 5.67 -5.29
C SER A 18 12.38 6.81 -4.28
N GLY A 19 13.50 6.99 -3.61
CA GLY A 19 13.69 8.05 -2.64
C GLY A 19 13.30 7.65 -1.21
N SER A 20 13.15 8.63 -0.35
CA SER A 20 12.77 8.45 1.05
C SER A 20 11.26 8.59 1.22
N LEU A 21 10.60 7.51 1.66
CA LEU A 21 9.15 7.40 1.84
C LEU A 21 8.82 6.99 3.29
N PRO A 22 9.07 7.84 4.28
CA PRO A 22 8.87 7.47 5.68
C PRO A 22 7.42 7.09 5.97
N VAL A 23 7.24 6.17 6.91
CA VAL A 23 5.93 5.85 7.46
C VAL A 23 5.53 6.97 8.41
N ILE A 24 4.45 7.67 8.12
CA ILE A 24 3.97 8.80 8.91
C ILE A 24 2.94 8.37 9.96
N PRO A 25 2.87 9.09 11.11
CA PRO A 25 1.84 8.85 12.11
C PRO A 25 0.46 9.30 11.62
N THR A 26 -0.59 8.74 12.23
CA THR A 26 -1.97 9.21 12.07
C THR A 26 -2.32 10.08 13.27
N PRO A 27 -2.42 11.40 13.13
CA PRO A 27 -2.78 12.27 14.23
C PRO A 27 -4.26 12.13 14.61
N PHE A 28 -4.53 12.12 15.91
CA PHE A 28 -5.87 12.07 16.48
C PHE A 28 -6.13 13.26 17.41
N ARG A 29 -7.37 13.74 17.42
CA ARG A 29 -7.91 14.69 18.37
C ARG A 29 -9.35 14.28 18.72
N ASP A 30 -9.64 14.20 20.00
CA ASP A 30 -10.97 13.83 20.50
C ASP A 30 -11.52 12.53 19.86
N ASN A 31 -10.68 11.50 19.76
CA ASN A 31 -10.95 10.19 19.15
C ASN A 31 -11.34 10.26 17.66
N ARG A 32 -10.91 11.28 16.94
CA ARG A 32 -11.09 11.42 15.48
C ARG A 32 -9.77 11.77 14.84
N ILE A 33 -9.60 11.41 13.58
CA ILE A 33 -8.44 11.80 12.79
C ILE A 33 -8.36 13.32 12.73
N ASP A 34 -7.20 13.88 13.13
CA ASP A 34 -6.92 15.32 13.04
C ASP A 34 -6.27 15.64 11.69
N PHE A 35 -7.11 15.88 10.70
CA PHE A 35 -6.65 16.21 9.35
C PHE A 35 -5.88 17.53 9.27
N ASP A 36 -6.14 18.49 10.15
CA ASP A 36 -5.38 19.73 10.21
C ASP A 36 -3.94 19.49 10.65
N SER A 37 -3.74 18.58 11.61
CA SER A 37 -2.40 18.16 12.03
C SER A 37 -1.70 17.34 10.94
N LEU A 38 -2.44 16.50 10.22
CA LEU A 38 -1.90 15.73 9.09
C LEU A 38 -1.46 16.67 7.95
N LEU A 39 -2.23 17.70 7.66
CA LEU A 39 -1.87 18.70 6.64
C LEU A 39 -0.59 19.44 7.03
N ARG A 40 -0.47 19.89 8.28
CA ARG A 40 0.78 20.50 8.78
C ARG A 40 1.98 19.56 8.70
N LEU A 41 1.77 18.26 8.91
CA LEU A 41 2.82 17.25 8.72
C LEU A 41 3.23 17.18 7.24
N PHE A 42 2.27 17.18 6.32
CA PHE A 42 2.55 17.20 4.88
C PHE A 42 3.39 18.44 4.49
N ASP A 43 2.99 19.62 4.94
CA ASP A 43 3.74 20.86 4.68
C ASP A 43 5.18 20.79 5.21
N HIS A 44 5.38 20.10 6.32
CA HIS A 44 6.71 19.93 6.92
C HIS A 44 7.60 18.92 6.16
N ILE A 45 7.04 17.83 5.66
CA ILE A 45 7.84 16.76 5.04
C ILE A 45 8.03 16.92 3.53
N PHE A 46 7.10 17.54 2.81
CA PHE A 46 7.14 17.62 1.35
C PHE A 46 8.35 18.35 0.76
N PRO A 47 8.94 19.37 1.41
CA PRO A 47 10.16 19.98 0.89
C PRO A 47 11.36 19.03 0.82
N GLU A 48 11.44 18.07 1.73
CA GLU A 48 12.64 17.24 1.97
C GLU A 48 12.51 15.78 1.47
N LEU A 49 11.27 15.32 1.21
CA LEU A 49 11.00 13.91 0.93
C LEU A 49 10.33 13.70 -0.42
N GLU A 50 10.60 12.57 -1.06
CA GLU A 50 10.00 12.18 -2.33
C GLU A 50 8.56 11.69 -2.19
N GLY A 51 8.14 11.37 -0.97
CA GLY A 51 6.79 10.91 -0.66
C GLY A 51 6.69 10.40 0.77
N TYR A 52 5.71 9.55 1.01
CA TYR A 52 5.47 8.98 2.35
C TYR A 52 4.62 7.71 2.28
N THR A 53 4.56 6.99 3.41
CA THR A 53 3.71 5.82 3.59
C THR A 53 2.65 6.09 4.66
N LEU A 54 1.37 5.99 4.27
CA LEU A 54 0.21 6.01 5.18
C LEU A 54 -0.08 4.62 5.76
N CYS A 55 -0.78 4.59 6.88
CA CYS A 55 -1.33 3.34 7.43
C CYS A 55 -0.31 2.20 7.56
N GLY A 56 0.95 2.52 7.80
CA GLY A 56 1.93 1.53 8.22
C GLY A 56 1.90 1.31 9.75
N SER A 57 2.91 0.66 10.31
CA SER A 57 3.00 0.42 11.76
C SER A 57 3.06 1.72 12.56
N THR A 58 3.85 2.70 12.11
CA THR A 58 3.92 4.05 12.72
C THR A 58 2.59 4.80 12.61
N GLY A 59 1.83 4.56 11.54
CA GLY A 59 0.50 5.13 11.34
C GLY A 59 -0.62 4.37 12.06
N GLU A 60 -0.26 3.38 12.90
CA GLU A 60 -1.17 2.61 13.75
C GLU A 60 -2.31 1.91 12.98
N ALA A 61 -2.04 1.46 11.74
CA ALA A 61 -3.02 0.85 10.86
C ALA A 61 -3.92 -0.23 11.51
N PRO A 62 -3.41 -1.13 12.39
CA PRO A 62 -4.27 -2.14 13.03
C PRO A 62 -5.32 -1.57 13.98
N SER A 63 -5.16 -0.32 14.43
CA SER A 63 -6.09 0.37 15.33
C SER A 63 -7.11 1.24 14.60
N LEU A 64 -6.94 1.43 13.28
CA LEU A 64 -7.84 2.20 12.44
C LEU A 64 -8.97 1.33 11.90
N THR A 65 -10.18 1.85 11.87
CA THR A 65 -11.28 1.25 11.13
C THR A 65 -11.04 1.31 9.62
N MET A 66 -11.75 0.48 8.86
CA MET A 66 -11.69 0.50 7.40
C MET A 66 -12.08 1.87 6.83
N ASP A 67 -13.11 2.49 7.39
CA ASP A 67 -13.61 3.79 6.93
C ASP A 67 -12.57 4.90 7.21
N GLU A 68 -11.92 4.90 8.37
CA GLU A 68 -10.83 5.83 8.68
C GLU A 68 -9.64 5.67 7.72
N ARG A 69 -9.28 4.44 7.37
CA ARG A 69 -8.19 4.18 6.40
C ARG A 69 -8.54 4.69 4.99
N ILE A 70 -9.77 4.47 4.55
CA ILE A 70 -10.26 4.98 3.26
C ILE A 70 -10.34 6.52 3.29
N GLU A 71 -10.78 7.12 4.39
CA GLU A 71 -10.81 8.57 4.56
C GLU A 71 -9.41 9.19 4.52
N LEU A 72 -8.43 8.56 5.19
CA LEU A 72 -7.02 8.95 5.11
C LEU A 72 -6.48 8.89 3.68
N MET A 73 -6.76 7.82 2.93
CA MET A 73 -6.34 7.70 1.53
C MET A 73 -6.94 8.81 0.66
N LYS A 74 -8.25 9.08 0.81
CA LYS A 74 -8.95 10.16 0.09
C LYS A 74 -8.39 11.55 0.45
N PHE A 75 -8.08 11.77 1.72
CA PHE A 75 -7.48 13.03 2.16
C PHE A 75 -6.07 13.19 1.58
N ALA A 76 -5.26 12.15 1.67
CA ALA A 76 -3.89 12.14 1.17
C ALA A 76 -3.82 12.47 -0.33
N THR A 77 -4.61 11.78 -1.15
CA THR A 77 -4.60 12.01 -2.61
C THR A 77 -5.03 13.41 -3.01
N ARG A 78 -5.92 14.05 -2.25
CA ARG A 78 -6.36 15.43 -2.51
C ARG A 78 -5.34 16.49 -2.10
N ASN A 79 -4.49 16.19 -1.13
CA ASN A 79 -3.59 17.16 -0.50
C ASN A 79 -2.10 16.89 -0.78
N THR A 80 -1.79 15.90 -1.59
CA THR A 80 -0.42 15.57 -1.98
C THR A 80 -0.13 16.06 -3.39
N PRO A 81 0.97 16.81 -3.59
CA PRO A 81 1.38 17.22 -4.93
C PRO A 81 1.61 16.01 -5.85
N PRO A 82 1.26 16.09 -7.15
CA PRO A 82 1.43 14.96 -8.10
C PRO A 82 2.87 14.46 -8.26
N SER A 83 3.85 15.27 -7.84
CA SER A 83 5.28 14.89 -7.86
C SER A 83 5.71 14.03 -6.68
N LYS A 84 4.82 13.76 -5.72
CA LYS A 84 5.13 13.00 -4.50
C LYS A 84 4.50 11.62 -4.55
N THR A 85 5.28 10.63 -4.12
CA THR A 85 4.83 9.24 -4.06
C THR A 85 4.02 8.97 -2.79
N ILE A 86 2.85 8.36 -2.96
CA ILE A 86 2.02 7.86 -1.85
C ILE A 86 2.09 6.34 -1.85
N VAL A 87 2.48 5.76 -0.72
CA VAL A 87 2.36 4.34 -0.43
C VAL A 87 1.34 4.17 0.70
N VAL A 88 0.54 3.12 0.69
CA VAL A 88 -0.42 2.84 1.75
C VAL A 88 -0.23 1.44 2.33
N GLY A 89 -0.19 1.31 3.64
CA GLY A 89 -0.18 0.02 4.31
C GLY A 89 -1.53 -0.69 4.13
N LEU A 90 -1.50 -1.90 3.58
CA LEU A 90 -2.69 -2.73 3.36
C LEU A 90 -2.93 -3.76 4.48
N THR A 91 -2.28 -3.57 5.62
CA THR A 91 -2.28 -4.51 6.76
C THR A 91 -3.69 -4.85 7.22
N HIS A 92 -4.12 -6.10 7.03
CA HIS A 92 -5.37 -6.66 7.56
C HIS A 92 -5.27 -8.18 7.70
N THR A 93 -6.05 -8.80 8.60
CA THR A 93 -6.10 -10.26 8.77
C THR A 93 -7.10 -10.92 7.81
N ASN A 94 -8.05 -10.17 7.27
CA ASN A 94 -9.02 -10.62 6.29
C ASN A 94 -8.57 -10.19 4.89
N LEU A 95 -8.42 -11.17 3.98
CA LEU A 95 -7.97 -10.94 2.61
C LEU A 95 -8.97 -10.09 1.80
N GLU A 96 -10.28 -10.27 2.01
CA GLU A 96 -11.32 -9.50 1.32
C GLU A 96 -11.23 -8.01 1.66
N GLU A 97 -11.05 -7.68 2.95
CA GLU A 97 -10.87 -6.29 3.39
C GLU A 97 -9.53 -5.69 2.89
N MET A 98 -8.49 -6.50 2.84
CA MET A 98 -7.21 -6.07 2.25
C MET A 98 -7.34 -5.81 0.75
N THR A 99 -8.03 -6.67 0.02
CA THR A 99 -8.37 -6.48 -1.40
C THR A 99 -9.19 -5.20 -1.61
N ARG A 100 -10.18 -4.96 -0.76
CA ARG A 100 -10.97 -3.72 -0.80
C ARG A 100 -10.09 -2.48 -0.64
N LEU A 101 -9.12 -2.51 0.27
CA LEU A 101 -8.16 -1.41 0.44
C LEU A 101 -7.27 -1.24 -0.80
N ALA A 102 -6.79 -2.34 -1.39
CA ALA A 102 -5.94 -2.31 -2.58
C ALA A 102 -6.69 -1.71 -3.78
N CYS A 103 -7.91 -2.18 -4.06
CA CYS A 103 -8.76 -1.63 -5.12
C CYS A 103 -9.07 -0.15 -4.89
N THR A 104 -9.38 0.23 -3.64
CA THR A 104 -9.63 1.65 -3.31
C THR A 104 -8.38 2.51 -3.52
N ALA A 105 -7.21 2.01 -3.16
CA ALA A 105 -5.93 2.71 -3.37
C ALA A 105 -5.65 2.90 -4.87
N GLU A 106 -5.86 1.87 -5.67
CA GLU A 106 -5.73 1.92 -7.13
C GLU A 106 -6.68 2.96 -7.74
N GLU A 107 -7.97 2.91 -7.40
CA GLU A 107 -8.98 3.88 -7.86
C GLU A 107 -8.65 5.32 -7.51
N LEU A 108 -8.01 5.54 -6.37
CA LEU A 108 -7.56 6.86 -5.91
C LEU A 108 -6.23 7.31 -6.53
N GLY A 109 -5.58 6.48 -7.33
CA GLY A 109 -4.28 6.77 -7.94
C GLY A 109 -3.12 6.74 -6.93
N ILE A 110 -3.24 5.99 -5.83
CA ILE A 110 -2.13 5.72 -4.91
C ILE A 110 -1.12 4.83 -5.63
N HIS A 111 0.17 5.08 -5.40
CA HIS A 111 1.23 4.49 -6.20
C HIS A 111 1.50 3.03 -5.86
N ALA A 112 1.44 2.65 -4.56
CA ALA A 112 1.69 1.27 -4.15
C ALA A 112 1.06 0.92 -2.80
N GLY A 113 0.88 -0.38 -2.57
CA GLY A 113 0.46 -0.96 -1.31
C GLY A 113 1.60 -1.64 -0.56
N LEU A 114 1.84 -1.28 0.69
CA LEU A 114 2.79 -1.95 1.59
C LEU A 114 2.09 -3.15 2.23
N VAL A 115 2.52 -4.36 1.88
CA VAL A 115 1.83 -5.61 2.23
C VAL A 115 2.70 -6.48 3.14
N PRO A 116 2.34 -6.68 4.41
CA PRO A 116 2.96 -7.69 5.26
C PRO A 116 2.45 -9.09 4.91
N CYS A 117 3.21 -10.12 5.29
CA CYS A 117 2.66 -11.48 5.34
C CYS A 117 1.41 -11.52 6.22
N PRO A 118 0.45 -12.43 5.97
CA PRO A 118 -0.65 -12.68 6.89
C PRO A 118 -0.12 -12.89 8.32
N TYR A 119 -0.78 -12.28 9.28
CA TYR A 119 -0.31 -12.26 10.66
C TYR A 119 -1.36 -12.81 11.63
N TYR A 120 -1.05 -12.82 12.91
CA TYR A 120 -1.72 -13.44 14.03
C TYR A 120 -1.36 -14.91 14.21
N PHE A 121 -1.44 -15.74 13.17
CA PHE A 121 -0.96 -17.12 13.16
C PHE A 121 0.25 -17.28 12.24
N PRO A 122 1.23 -18.14 12.58
CA PRO A 122 2.31 -18.50 11.67
C PRO A 122 1.77 -19.13 10.38
N ASN A 123 2.32 -18.73 9.25
CA ASN A 123 1.91 -19.23 7.95
C ASN A 123 3.03 -20.04 7.29
N THR A 124 2.66 -21.07 6.52
CA THR A 124 3.60 -21.77 5.64
C THR A 124 3.84 -20.96 4.37
N PHE A 125 4.98 -21.17 3.74
CA PHE A 125 5.30 -20.44 2.49
C PHE A 125 4.23 -20.61 1.39
N PRO A 126 3.67 -21.80 1.11
CA PRO A 126 2.60 -21.93 0.13
C PRO A 126 1.35 -21.07 0.45
N MET A 127 1.00 -20.93 1.74
CA MET A 127 -0.12 -20.05 2.16
C MET A 127 0.19 -18.58 1.90
N VAL A 128 1.41 -18.14 2.23
CA VAL A 128 1.86 -16.77 1.96
C VAL A 128 1.86 -16.48 0.47
N LEU A 129 2.43 -17.39 -0.33
CA LEU A 129 2.49 -17.23 -1.78
C LEU A 129 1.09 -17.10 -2.42
N GLU A 130 0.15 -17.95 -2.02
CA GLU A 130 -1.21 -17.88 -2.56
C GLU A 130 -1.95 -16.62 -2.09
N PHE A 131 -1.69 -16.16 -0.87
CA PHE A 131 -2.22 -14.90 -0.38
C PHE A 131 -1.76 -13.70 -1.24
N PHE A 132 -0.46 -13.59 -1.53
CA PHE A 132 0.06 -12.52 -2.38
C PHE A 132 -0.47 -12.62 -3.82
N ARG A 133 -0.52 -13.83 -4.39
CA ARG A 133 -1.13 -14.05 -5.70
C ARG A 133 -2.60 -13.65 -5.76
N ALA A 134 -3.35 -13.93 -4.70
CA ALA A 134 -4.77 -13.55 -4.65
C ALA A 134 -4.93 -12.03 -4.62
N LEU A 135 -4.10 -11.32 -3.87
CA LEU A 135 -4.12 -9.86 -3.80
C LEU A 135 -3.68 -9.24 -5.13
N ASP A 136 -2.59 -9.75 -5.74
CA ASP A 136 -2.06 -9.32 -7.02
C ASP A 136 -3.07 -9.48 -8.17
N ARG A 137 -3.82 -10.60 -8.19
CA ARG A 137 -4.90 -10.80 -9.17
C ARG A 137 -6.12 -9.91 -8.98
N ALA A 138 -6.31 -9.40 -7.78
CA ALA A 138 -7.51 -8.66 -7.40
C ALA A 138 -7.42 -7.15 -7.69
N SER A 139 -6.22 -6.60 -7.78
CA SER A 139 -5.99 -5.19 -8.11
C SER A 139 -4.73 -5.03 -8.95
N GLY A 140 -4.65 -3.95 -9.74
CA GLY A 140 -3.46 -3.55 -10.49
C GLY A 140 -2.51 -2.66 -9.69
N LEU A 141 -2.70 -2.58 -8.37
CA LEU A 141 -1.86 -1.77 -7.49
C LEU A 141 -0.47 -2.43 -7.34
N GLU A 142 0.59 -1.67 -7.54
CA GLU A 142 1.96 -2.13 -7.25
C GLU A 142 2.08 -2.58 -5.78
N LEU A 143 2.65 -3.76 -5.54
CA LEU A 143 2.79 -4.32 -4.19
C LEU A 143 4.23 -4.21 -3.69
N VAL A 144 4.40 -3.63 -2.52
CA VAL A 144 5.67 -3.60 -1.78
C VAL A 144 5.60 -4.62 -0.66
N LEU A 145 6.34 -5.71 -0.77
CA LEU A 145 6.42 -6.72 0.28
C LEU A 145 7.08 -6.14 1.53
N TYR A 146 6.37 -6.21 2.65
CA TYR A 146 6.90 -5.84 3.96
C TYR A 146 7.25 -7.09 4.78
N ASP A 147 8.51 -7.54 4.67
CA ASP A 147 9.00 -8.65 5.48
C ASP A 147 9.31 -8.19 6.90
N ASN A 148 8.40 -8.50 7.82
CA ASN A 148 8.54 -8.18 9.23
C ASN A 148 8.15 -9.39 10.11
N PRO A 149 9.04 -10.38 10.25
CA PRO A 149 8.73 -11.63 10.95
C PRO A 149 8.41 -11.46 12.44
N VAL A 150 8.85 -10.37 13.06
CA VAL A 150 8.54 -10.06 14.46
C VAL A 150 7.03 -9.88 14.66
N TYR A 151 6.37 -9.18 13.75
CA TYR A 151 4.92 -8.93 13.82
C TYR A 151 4.11 -10.04 13.14
N THR A 152 4.58 -10.54 11.99
CA THR A 152 3.83 -11.52 11.20
C THR A 152 3.99 -12.96 11.69
N LYS A 153 5.01 -13.25 12.53
CA LYS A 153 5.37 -14.61 12.98
C LYS A 153 5.68 -15.57 11.82
N THR A 154 5.99 -15.03 10.67
CA THR A 154 6.34 -15.77 9.45
C THR A 154 7.73 -15.33 8.99
N TRP A 155 8.63 -16.27 8.84
CA TRP A 155 10.02 -16.05 8.39
C TRP A 155 10.16 -16.56 6.98
N LEU A 156 10.61 -15.72 6.07
CA LEU A 156 10.86 -16.06 4.68
C LEU A 156 12.35 -16.14 4.41
N THR A 157 12.77 -17.11 3.61
CA THR A 157 14.14 -17.16 3.08
C THR A 157 14.27 -16.27 1.86
N ALA A 158 15.51 -15.92 1.48
CA ALA A 158 15.76 -15.15 0.26
C ALA A 158 15.17 -15.82 -0.99
N ASP A 159 15.29 -17.15 -1.12
CA ASP A 159 14.72 -17.90 -2.24
C ASP A 159 13.18 -17.81 -2.27
N GLN A 160 12.53 -17.80 -1.10
CA GLN A 160 11.09 -17.63 -0.99
C GLN A 160 10.64 -16.21 -1.39
N LEU A 161 11.40 -15.20 -0.98
CA LEU A 161 11.15 -13.81 -1.39
C LEU A 161 11.27 -13.65 -2.92
N LEU A 162 12.32 -14.21 -3.52
CA LEU A 162 12.50 -14.21 -4.97
C LEU A 162 11.33 -14.94 -5.67
N ALA A 163 10.93 -16.11 -5.17
CA ALA A 163 9.81 -16.86 -5.72
C ALA A 163 8.48 -16.08 -5.64
N MET A 164 8.29 -15.20 -4.65
CA MET A 164 7.12 -14.32 -4.57
C MET A 164 7.17 -13.23 -5.65
N VAL A 165 8.33 -12.59 -5.84
CA VAL A 165 8.52 -11.59 -6.91
C VAL A 165 8.24 -12.19 -8.29
N ASP A 166 8.73 -13.41 -8.55
CA ASP A 166 8.51 -14.11 -9.83
C ASP A 166 7.05 -14.53 -10.05
N ALA A 167 6.28 -14.63 -8.97
CA ALA A 167 4.91 -15.17 -8.99
C ALA A 167 3.83 -14.08 -9.07
N CYS A 168 4.16 -12.81 -8.83
CA CYS A 168 3.27 -11.65 -8.89
C CYS A 168 3.62 -10.77 -10.09
N GLN A 169 2.64 -10.01 -10.59
CA GLN A 169 2.77 -9.14 -11.77
C GLN A 169 2.95 -7.67 -11.39
N HIS A 170 2.55 -7.32 -10.15
CA HIS A 170 2.50 -5.96 -9.63
C HIS A 170 3.25 -5.81 -8.32
#